data_056224e2564f1d9a8b62b376bc3a4645
#
_entry.id   056224e2564f1d9a8b62b376bc3a4645
#
_cell.length_a   1.000
_cell.length_b   1.000
_cell.length_c   1.000
_cell.angle_alpha   90.00
_cell.angle_beta   90.00
_cell.angle_gamma   90.00
#
_symmetry.space_group_name_H-M   'P 1'
#
loop_
_entity.id
_entity.type
_entity.pdbx_description
1 polymer ?
#
loop_
_entity_poly.entity_id
_entity_poly.type
_entity_poly.pdbx_seq_one_letter_code
_entity_poly.pdbx_strand_id
1 'polypeptide(L)'
;MIASCLKWLMIAGLTAGIAGAAQAQDQDIGKGEFQSSCATCHGTDGKGNGPLREQLRVPPSDLTVLARNNNGVFPANTVYETVDGSKTIPAHGTREMPIWGERFNPIINLPHYVDPSYWKMAGPEQSPEVVVRKRILAVVDYLSRIQQK
;
A
#
# COMPACT_ATOMS: atom_id res chain seq x y z
N MET A 1 -55.14 20.30 59.38
CA MET A 1 -54.56 18.97 59.17
C MET A 1 -54.05 18.94 57.75
N ILE A 2 -52.77 19.11 57.60
CA ILE A 2 -52.12 19.62 56.39
C ILE A 2 -51.37 18.46 55.77
N ALA A 3 -51.79 18.04 54.57
CA ALA A 3 -51.08 16.99 53.80
C ALA A 3 -50.02 17.67 52.95
N SER A 4 -48.76 17.37 53.26
CA SER A 4 -47.61 17.80 52.48
C SER A 4 -47.38 16.86 51.30
N CYS A 5 -47.69 17.38 50.10
CA CYS A 5 -47.29 16.76 48.83
C CYS A 5 -45.81 16.97 48.58
N LEU A 6 -44.99 15.93 48.73
CA LEU A 6 -43.61 15.92 48.34
C LEU A 6 -43.51 15.60 46.85
N LYS A 7 -43.17 16.65 46.04
CA LYS A 7 -42.95 16.49 44.60
C LYS A 7 -41.54 15.89 44.37
N TRP A 8 -41.53 14.67 43.94
CA TRP A 8 -40.30 14.07 43.37
C TRP A 8 -40.09 14.58 41.95
N LEU A 9 -39.09 15.44 41.79
CA LEU A 9 -38.59 15.84 40.50
C LEU A 9 -37.68 14.72 39.97
N MET A 10 -38.18 13.98 39.00
CA MET A 10 -37.41 13.03 38.19
C MET A 10 -36.57 13.85 37.19
N ILE A 11 -35.29 13.99 37.46
CA ILE A 11 -34.33 14.49 36.48
C ILE A 11 -33.96 13.32 35.60
N ALA A 12 -34.61 13.20 34.48
CA ALA A 12 -34.21 12.28 33.40
C ALA A 12 -32.97 12.90 32.71
N GLY A 13 -31.80 12.44 33.12
CA GLY A 13 -30.55 12.77 32.45
C GLY A 13 -30.50 12.10 31.06
N LEU A 14 -30.70 12.91 30.03
CA LEU A 14 -30.53 12.51 28.64
C LEU A 14 -29.02 12.42 28.33
N THR A 15 -28.42 11.27 28.58
CA THR A 15 -27.06 10.98 28.12
C THR A 15 -27.12 10.71 26.61
N ALA A 16 -26.95 11.75 25.81
CA ALA A 16 -26.70 11.60 24.38
C ALA A 16 -25.32 10.94 24.21
N GLY A 17 -25.30 9.62 24.05
CA GLY A 17 -24.13 8.87 23.66
C GLY A 17 -23.69 9.32 22.27
N ILE A 18 -22.61 10.10 22.20
CA ILE A 18 -21.90 10.36 20.94
C ILE A 18 -21.25 9.04 20.55
N ALA A 19 -21.95 8.23 19.77
CA ALA A 19 -21.36 7.12 19.06
C ALA A 19 -20.45 7.76 17.98
N GLY A 20 -19.20 8.03 18.35
CA GLY A 20 -18.16 8.34 17.40
C GLY A 20 -17.98 7.14 16.50
N ALA A 21 -18.54 7.19 15.29
CA ALA A 21 -18.20 6.27 14.24
C ALA A 21 -16.69 6.46 13.99
N ALA A 22 -15.87 5.56 14.51
CA ALA A 22 -14.49 5.40 14.10
C ALA A 22 -14.55 5.04 12.61
N GLN A 23 -14.42 6.04 11.76
CA GLN A 23 -14.16 5.82 10.35
C GLN A 23 -12.77 5.21 10.28
N ALA A 24 -12.70 3.90 10.19
CA ALA A 24 -11.51 3.23 9.69
C ALA A 24 -11.28 3.81 8.30
N GLN A 25 -10.35 4.74 8.18
CA GLN A 25 -9.86 5.19 6.90
C GLN A 25 -9.26 3.94 6.27
N ASP A 26 -9.96 3.40 5.28
CA ASP A 26 -9.45 2.35 4.43
C ASP A 26 -8.26 2.96 3.67
N GLN A 27 -7.09 2.89 4.30
CA GLN A 27 -5.87 3.38 3.70
C GLN A 27 -5.53 2.40 2.58
N ASP A 28 -5.69 2.85 1.36
CA ASP A 28 -5.25 2.11 0.17
C ASP A 28 -3.73 1.92 0.23
N ILE A 29 -3.33 0.80 0.85
CA ILE A 29 -1.93 0.46 1.06
C ILE A 29 -1.19 0.43 -0.28
N GLY A 30 -1.80 -0.14 -1.31
CA GLY A 30 -1.19 -0.23 -2.64
C GLY A 30 -0.94 1.13 -3.26
N LYS A 31 -1.89 2.05 -3.13
CA LYS A 31 -1.71 3.45 -3.56
C LYS A 31 -0.60 4.14 -2.77
N GLY A 32 -0.58 3.97 -1.45
CA GLY A 32 0.46 4.54 -0.58
C GLY A 32 1.85 4.05 -0.96
N GLU A 33 2.03 2.74 -1.14
CA GLU A 33 3.30 2.14 -1.58
C GLU A 33 3.70 2.63 -2.98
N PHE A 34 2.76 2.71 -3.92
CA PHE A 34 3.01 3.24 -5.25
C PHE A 34 3.47 4.70 -5.20
N GLN A 35 2.78 5.56 -4.46
CA GLN A 35 3.12 6.98 -4.34
C GLN A 35 4.50 7.20 -3.73
N SER A 36 4.85 6.43 -2.70
CA SER A 36 6.13 6.57 -2.00
C SER A 36 7.32 5.97 -2.75
N SER A 37 7.09 4.94 -3.55
CA SER A 37 8.17 4.12 -4.12
C SER A 37 8.28 4.19 -5.64
N CYS A 38 7.17 4.36 -6.34
CA CYS A 38 7.10 4.23 -7.80
C CYS A 38 6.85 5.58 -8.51
N ALA A 39 6.08 6.48 -7.88
CA ALA A 39 5.62 7.71 -8.52
C ALA A 39 6.74 8.67 -8.93
N THR A 40 7.91 8.60 -8.27
CA THR A 40 9.06 9.43 -8.62
C THR A 40 9.52 9.23 -10.07
N CYS A 41 9.38 8.02 -10.60
CA CYS A 41 9.68 7.69 -11.99
C CYS A 41 8.41 7.58 -12.83
N HIS A 42 7.38 6.84 -12.35
CA HIS A 42 6.18 6.54 -13.11
C HIS A 42 5.10 7.62 -13.07
N GLY A 43 5.28 8.68 -12.28
CA GLY A 43 4.25 9.71 -12.06
C GLY A 43 3.17 9.26 -11.08
N THR A 44 2.50 10.22 -10.45
CA THR A 44 1.43 9.95 -9.47
C THR A 44 0.20 9.31 -10.10
N ASP A 45 0.05 9.45 -11.40
CA ASP A 45 -1.00 8.86 -12.24
C ASP A 45 -0.58 7.56 -12.95
N GLY A 46 0.69 7.14 -12.78
CA GLY A 46 1.24 5.92 -13.35
C GLY A 46 1.58 5.98 -14.85
N LYS A 47 1.58 7.18 -15.46
CA LYS A 47 1.76 7.35 -16.93
C LYS A 47 3.22 7.48 -17.38
N GLY A 48 4.19 7.26 -16.50
CA GLY A 48 5.60 7.37 -16.87
C GLY A 48 6.12 8.81 -16.94
N ASN A 49 5.41 9.76 -16.35
CA ASN A 49 5.71 11.19 -16.38
C ASN A 49 6.28 11.73 -15.05
N GLY A 50 6.87 10.86 -14.24
CA GLY A 50 7.44 11.26 -12.95
C GLY A 50 8.63 12.22 -13.06
N PRO A 51 8.97 12.93 -11.99
CA PRO A 51 10.01 13.97 -11.99
C PRO A 51 11.41 13.46 -12.38
N LEU A 52 11.71 12.17 -12.21
CA LEU A 52 12.99 11.60 -12.64
C LEU A 52 13.02 11.17 -14.11
N ARG A 53 11.92 11.25 -14.85
CA ARG A 53 11.81 10.78 -16.24
C ARG A 53 12.95 11.28 -17.13
N GLU A 54 13.26 12.57 -17.06
CA GLU A 54 14.27 13.20 -17.92
C GLU A 54 15.72 12.82 -17.56
N GLN A 55 15.91 12.19 -16.41
CA GLN A 55 17.22 11.72 -15.94
C GLN A 55 17.48 10.25 -16.29
N LEU A 56 16.45 9.55 -16.76
CA LEU A 56 16.53 8.13 -17.10
C LEU A 56 16.82 7.96 -18.60
N ARG A 57 17.73 7.04 -18.92
CA ARG A 57 18.06 6.71 -20.32
C ARG A 57 16.88 6.08 -21.06
N VAL A 58 16.07 5.32 -20.34
CA VAL A 58 14.84 4.70 -20.85
C VAL A 58 13.68 5.33 -20.10
N PRO A 59 12.74 5.98 -20.79
CA PRO A 59 11.57 6.55 -20.16
C PRO A 59 10.75 5.48 -19.43
N PRO A 60 10.24 5.75 -18.21
CA PRO A 60 9.38 4.82 -17.50
C PRO A 60 8.11 4.52 -18.30
N SER A 61 7.70 3.28 -18.31
CA SER A 61 6.49 2.85 -19.02
C SER A 61 5.23 3.46 -18.41
N ASP A 62 4.21 3.69 -19.24
CA ASP A 62 2.85 3.97 -18.82
C ASP A 62 2.24 2.69 -18.24
N LEU A 63 2.05 2.67 -16.91
CA LEU A 63 1.53 1.53 -16.18
C LEU A 63 -0.01 1.42 -16.25
N THR A 64 -0.68 2.42 -16.81
CA THR A 64 -2.14 2.43 -16.93
C THR A 64 -2.66 1.67 -18.16
N VAL A 65 -1.76 1.22 -19.02
CA VAL A 65 -2.10 0.54 -20.29
C VAL A 65 -1.62 -0.90 -20.36
N LEU A 66 -1.18 -1.47 -19.24
CA LEU A 66 -0.64 -2.83 -19.20
C LEU A 66 -1.65 -3.89 -19.67
N ALA A 67 -2.91 -3.75 -19.24
CA ALA A 67 -3.99 -4.64 -19.68
C ALA A 67 -4.23 -4.52 -21.18
N ARG A 68 -4.32 -3.29 -21.70
CA ARG A 68 -4.51 -3.03 -23.14
C ARG A 68 -3.40 -3.65 -23.99
N ASN A 69 -2.14 -3.55 -23.52
CA ASN A 69 -0.98 -4.10 -24.21
C ASN A 69 -0.85 -5.62 -24.06
N ASN A 70 -1.73 -6.24 -23.27
CA ASN A 70 -1.78 -7.67 -23.02
C ASN A 70 -3.19 -8.25 -23.31
N ASN A 71 -3.76 -7.92 -24.46
CA ASN A 71 -5.04 -8.44 -24.94
C ASN A 71 -6.22 -8.22 -23.96
N GLY A 72 -6.22 -7.09 -23.24
CA GLY A 72 -7.27 -6.74 -22.28
C GLY A 72 -7.12 -7.38 -20.90
N VAL A 73 -6.09 -8.20 -20.68
CA VAL A 73 -5.85 -8.90 -19.41
C VAL A 73 -4.69 -8.22 -18.66
N PHE A 74 -4.93 -7.79 -17.43
CA PHE A 74 -3.86 -7.24 -16.60
C PHE A 74 -2.82 -8.32 -16.25
N PRO A 75 -1.53 -8.14 -16.57
CA PRO A 75 -0.51 -9.17 -16.43
C PRO A 75 0.05 -9.23 -14.99
N ALA A 76 -0.78 -9.55 -14.00
CA ALA A 76 -0.47 -9.48 -12.58
C ALA A 76 0.83 -10.20 -12.18
N ASN A 77 1.06 -11.42 -12.70
CA ASN A 77 2.26 -12.18 -12.39
C ASN A 77 3.53 -11.50 -12.93
N THR A 78 3.47 -10.98 -14.16
CA THR A 78 4.59 -10.24 -14.76
C THR A 78 4.91 -8.98 -13.98
N VAL A 79 3.87 -8.25 -13.54
CA VAL A 79 4.06 -7.06 -12.71
C VAL A 79 4.68 -7.44 -11.37
N TYR A 80 4.17 -8.49 -10.71
CA TYR A 80 4.73 -8.98 -9.45
C TYR A 80 6.22 -9.30 -9.59
N GLU A 81 6.58 -10.15 -10.56
CA GLU A 81 7.95 -10.59 -10.83
C GLU A 81 8.89 -9.42 -11.18
N THR A 82 8.35 -8.38 -11.84
CA THR A 82 9.11 -7.17 -12.16
C THR A 82 9.42 -6.36 -10.92
N VAL A 83 8.43 -6.16 -10.06
CA VAL A 83 8.58 -5.40 -8.80
C VAL A 83 9.44 -6.17 -7.80
N ASP A 84 9.24 -7.48 -7.69
CA ASP A 84 10.04 -8.37 -6.85
C ASP A 84 11.50 -8.46 -7.31
N GLY A 85 11.75 -8.27 -8.60
CA GLY A 85 13.08 -8.37 -9.22
C GLY A 85 13.46 -9.77 -9.65
N SER A 86 12.55 -10.75 -9.54
CA SER A 86 12.77 -12.12 -10.00
C SER A 86 12.76 -12.23 -11.53
N LYS A 87 12.15 -11.27 -12.23
CA LYS A 87 12.15 -11.18 -13.69
C LYS A 87 12.89 -9.94 -14.18
N THR A 88 13.94 -10.17 -14.96
CA THR A 88 14.59 -9.08 -15.69
C THR A 88 13.77 -8.77 -16.95
N ILE A 89 13.24 -7.55 -17.04
CA ILE A 89 12.53 -7.11 -18.23
C ILE A 89 13.48 -6.24 -19.07
N PRO A 90 13.80 -6.65 -20.30
CA PRO A 90 14.72 -5.89 -21.18
C PRO A 90 14.25 -4.44 -21.43
N ALA A 91 12.94 -4.20 -21.44
CA ALA A 91 12.34 -2.88 -21.63
C ALA A 91 12.60 -1.89 -20.48
N HIS A 92 13.01 -2.37 -19.29
CA HIS A 92 13.42 -1.52 -18.18
C HIS A 92 14.90 -1.14 -18.23
N GLY A 93 15.61 -1.55 -19.27
CA GLY A 93 17.06 -1.32 -19.36
C GLY A 93 17.85 -2.09 -18.31
N THR A 94 19.11 -1.75 -18.17
CA THR A 94 19.98 -2.34 -17.14
C THR A 94 19.62 -1.79 -15.77
N ARG A 95 18.84 -2.51 -14.95
CA ARG A 95 18.62 -2.27 -13.51
C ARG A 95 18.37 -0.80 -13.08
N GLU A 96 17.81 0.02 -13.94
CA GLU A 96 17.46 1.41 -13.59
C GLU A 96 16.24 1.45 -12.67
N MET A 97 15.36 0.46 -12.76
CA MET A 97 14.28 0.28 -11.80
C MET A 97 14.82 -0.51 -10.59
N PRO A 98 14.66 0.00 -9.36
CA PRO A 98 15.11 -0.69 -8.16
C PRO A 98 14.41 -2.05 -7.98
N ILE A 99 15.12 -3.01 -7.38
CA ILE A 99 14.53 -4.26 -6.93
C ILE A 99 13.79 -3.99 -5.62
N TRP A 100 12.48 -3.91 -5.70
CA TRP A 100 11.64 -3.50 -4.57
C TRP A 100 11.48 -4.62 -3.53
N GLY A 101 11.67 -5.88 -3.90
CA GLY A 101 11.71 -7.00 -2.96
C GLY A 101 12.67 -6.74 -1.80
N GLU A 102 13.88 -6.26 -2.09
CA GLU A 102 14.83 -5.88 -1.05
C GLU A 102 14.40 -4.61 -0.29
N ARG A 103 13.94 -3.57 -0.99
CA ARG A 103 13.55 -2.31 -0.35
C ARG A 103 12.34 -2.45 0.57
N PHE A 104 11.42 -3.33 0.24
CA PHE A 104 10.25 -3.60 1.08
C PHE A 104 10.58 -4.50 2.27
N ASN A 105 11.78 -5.06 2.33
CA ASN A 105 12.21 -5.88 3.44
C ASN A 105 12.38 -5.01 4.71
N PRO A 106 11.56 -5.25 5.76
CA PRO A 106 11.62 -4.45 6.98
C PRO A 106 12.95 -4.58 7.73
N ILE A 107 13.72 -5.64 7.50
CA ILE A 107 15.01 -5.87 8.17
C ILE A 107 16.08 -4.90 7.68
N ILE A 108 16.08 -4.53 6.40
CA ILE A 108 17.12 -3.67 5.80
C ILE A 108 17.10 -2.27 6.42
N ASN A 109 15.95 -1.81 6.87
CA ASN A 109 15.76 -0.48 7.43
C ASN A 109 15.81 -0.42 8.97
N LEU A 110 16.09 -1.55 9.63
CA LEU A 110 16.21 -1.57 11.08
C LEU A 110 17.66 -1.25 11.48
N PRO A 111 17.89 -0.31 12.44
CA PRO A 111 19.21 -0.05 12.95
C PRO A 111 19.72 -1.31 13.68
N HIS A 112 20.83 -1.85 13.18
CA HIS A 112 21.63 -2.89 13.80
C HIS A 112 20.90 -4.02 14.55
N TYR A 113 20.93 -5.21 13.97
CA TYR A 113 20.65 -6.48 14.59
C TYR A 113 19.26 -6.61 15.28
N VAL A 114 18.29 -7.01 14.53
CA VAL A 114 17.07 -7.59 15.13
C VAL A 114 17.36 -9.06 15.41
N ASP A 115 17.30 -9.43 16.68
CA ASP A 115 17.43 -10.81 17.12
C ASP A 115 16.47 -11.70 16.31
N PRO A 116 16.94 -12.78 15.68
CA PRO A 116 16.06 -13.71 14.96
C PRO A 116 14.90 -14.25 15.78
N SER A 117 15.03 -14.25 17.12
CA SER A 117 13.94 -14.64 18.03
C SER A 117 12.74 -13.68 17.97
N TYR A 118 12.96 -12.39 17.60
CA TYR A 118 11.87 -11.44 17.44
C TYR A 118 10.83 -11.93 16.41
N TRP A 119 11.28 -12.44 15.27
CA TRP A 119 10.40 -12.94 14.21
C TRP A 119 9.64 -14.20 14.62
N LYS A 120 10.25 -15.03 15.51
CA LYS A 120 9.56 -16.18 16.08
C LYS A 120 8.42 -15.76 17.02
N MET A 121 8.61 -14.68 17.78
CA MET A 121 7.57 -14.14 18.67
C MET A 121 6.49 -13.37 17.92
N ALA A 122 6.87 -12.65 16.86
CA ALA A 122 5.94 -11.89 16.04
C ALA A 122 5.00 -12.78 15.20
N GLY A 123 5.35 -14.05 15.06
CA GLY A 123 4.58 -15.03 14.29
C GLY A 123 4.85 -15.01 12.78
N PRO A 124 4.41 -16.07 12.08
CA PRO A 124 4.72 -16.26 10.66
C PRO A 124 4.15 -15.15 9.74
N GLU A 125 3.04 -14.52 10.16
CA GLU A 125 2.40 -13.45 9.38
C GLU A 125 3.22 -12.17 9.31
N GLN A 126 4.24 -12.02 10.16
CA GLN A 126 5.12 -10.87 10.24
C GLN A 126 6.55 -11.19 9.78
N SER A 127 6.77 -12.37 9.22
CA SER A 127 8.08 -12.68 8.65
C SER A 127 8.40 -11.68 7.51
N PRO A 128 9.68 -11.33 7.32
CA PRO A 128 10.07 -10.37 6.28
C PRO A 128 9.55 -10.74 4.90
N GLU A 129 9.57 -12.00 4.54
CA GLU A 129 9.08 -12.50 3.25
C GLU A 129 7.58 -12.26 3.09
N VAL A 130 6.79 -12.50 4.15
CA VAL A 130 5.35 -12.27 4.12
C VAL A 130 5.04 -10.78 4.02
N VAL A 131 5.77 -9.94 4.76
CA VAL A 131 5.60 -8.48 4.70
C VAL A 131 5.92 -7.95 3.31
N VAL A 132 7.07 -8.33 2.74
CA VAL A 132 7.47 -7.95 1.37
C VAL A 132 6.40 -8.37 0.37
N ARG A 133 5.98 -9.62 0.42
CA ARG A 133 4.96 -10.15 -0.49
C ARG A 133 3.64 -9.40 -0.39
N LYS A 134 3.16 -9.11 0.81
CA LYS A 134 1.92 -8.33 1.03
C LYS A 134 2.03 -6.93 0.42
N ARG A 135 3.15 -6.24 0.58
CA ARG A 135 3.38 -4.90 0.01
C ARG A 135 3.41 -4.93 -1.51
N ILE A 136 4.11 -5.89 -2.12
CA ILE A 136 4.14 -6.06 -3.59
C ILE A 136 2.74 -6.36 -4.12
N LEU A 137 2.01 -7.28 -3.50
CA LEU A 137 0.64 -7.62 -3.91
C LEU A 137 -0.31 -6.43 -3.82
N ALA A 138 -0.16 -5.58 -2.80
CA ALA A 138 -0.94 -4.35 -2.68
C ALA A 138 -0.66 -3.38 -3.84
N VAL A 139 0.61 -3.23 -4.25
CA VAL A 139 0.97 -2.43 -5.44
C VAL A 139 0.38 -3.03 -6.72
N VAL A 140 0.48 -4.36 -6.89
CA VAL A 140 -0.10 -5.07 -8.05
C VAL A 140 -1.61 -4.84 -8.12
N ASP A 141 -2.32 -4.95 -7.00
CA ASP A 141 -3.76 -4.66 -6.91
C ASP A 141 -4.06 -3.21 -7.29
N TYR A 142 -3.34 -2.24 -6.72
CA TYR A 142 -3.51 -0.83 -7.09
C TYR A 142 -3.33 -0.61 -8.60
N LEU A 143 -2.26 -1.16 -9.18
CA LEU A 143 -2.00 -1.03 -10.62
C LEU A 143 -3.10 -1.67 -11.47
N SER A 144 -3.69 -2.79 -11.02
CA SER A 144 -4.82 -3.41 -11.72
C SER A 144 -6.06 -2.53 -11.79
N ARG A 145 -6.28 -1.72 -10.74
CA ARG A 145 -7.44 -0.82 -10.62
C ARG A 145 -7.32 0.46 -11.46
N ILE A 146 -6.12 0.90 -11.74
CA ILE A 146 -5.87 2.13 -12.54
C ILE A 146 -5.74 1.88 -14.04
N GLN A 147 -6.02 0.66 -14.51
CA GLN A 147 -5.95 0.35 -15.94
C GLN A 147 -6.98 1.15 -16.74
N GLN A 148 -6.53 1.71 -17.87
CA GLN A 148 -7.42 2.35 -18.85
C GLN A 148 -8.26 1.26 -19.55
N LYS A 149 -9.54 1.56 -19.73
CA LYS A 149 -10.48 0.71 -20.47
C LYS A 149 -10.26 0.83 -21.98
#